data_44bf66407342a6dedd56e414888098a6
#
_entry.id   44bf66407342a6dedd56e414888098a6
#
_cell.length_a   1.000
_cell.length_b   1.000
_cell.length_c   1.000
_cell.angle_alpha   90.00
_cell.angle_beta   90.00
_cell.angle_gamma   90.00
#
_symmetry.space_group_name_H-M   'P 1'
#
loop_
_entity.id
_entity.type
_entity.pdbx_description
1 polymer ?
#
loop_
_entity_poly.entity_id
_entity_poly.type
_entity_poly.pdbx_seq_one_letter_code
_entity_poly.pdbx_strand_id
1 'polypeptide(L)'
;MKKILTLLLCLSVMLTACGGSVPGSEKLNVKSEEIQFAQPQPGDTVAEINTDAGVIKVLLFPEIAPKAVNNFIMLAQNGYYNGITFHRAIEDMLIQSGSFDGTAAGGKSIWELEFEDEFSDQLHHYNGALSMANHGRDTNGSQFFFVTSKIGGLSDETLARMTDASWREEVIDAYKQAGGLPSLDWRYTVFGQIYDGLSVAYDISRVKTDENDKPQKDVVIQSISVYTVE
;
A
#
# COMPACT_ATOMS: atom_id res chain seq x y z
N MET A 1 64.01 -28.04 -37.12
CA MET A 1 62.75 -27.28 -37.32
C MET A 1 61.76 -27.69 -36.21
N LYS A 2 61.68 -26.94 -35.09
CA LYS A 2 60.79 -27.20 -33.95
C LYS A 2 59.56 -26.31 -34.10
N LYS A 3 58.40 -26.90 -34.27
CA LYS A 3 57.10 -26.17 -34.26
C LYS A 3 56.72 -25.90 -32.84
N ILE A 4 56.63 -24.65 -32.46
CA ILE A 4 56.11 -24.17 -31.19
C ILE A 4 54.58 -24.07 -31.36
N LEU A 5 53.82 -24.87 -30.57
CA LEU A 5 52.35 -24.85 -30.50
C LEU A 5 51.95 -23.89 -29.37
N THR A 6 51.45 -22.72 -29.74
CA THR A 6 50.99 -21.72 -28.78
C THR A 6 49.57 -22.09 -28.37
N LEU A 7 49.41 -22.49 -27.11
CA LEU A 7 48.10 -22.80 -26.49
C LEU A 7 47.47 -21.49 -26.03
N LEU A 8 46.40 -21.06 -26.70
CA LEU A 8 45.62 -19.89 -26.32
C LEU A 8 44.67 -20.30 -25.20
N LEU A 9 44.92 -19.86 -23.96
CA LEU A 9 44.08 -20.08 -22.80
C LEU A 9 42.96 -19.00 -22.81
N CYS A 10 41.77 -19.36 -23.31
CA CYS A 10 40.58 -18.51 -23.14
C CYS A 10 40.15 -18.49 -21.69
N LEU A 11 40.45 -17.40 -20.99
CA LEU A 11 39.95 -17.14 -19.64
C LEU A 11 38.49 -16.61 -19.76
N SER A 12 37.51 -17.51 -19.60
CA SER A 12 36.10 -17.13 -19.49
C SER A 12 35.86 -16.49 -18.13
N VAL A 13 35.76 -15.16 -18.11
CA VAL A 13 35.29 -14.41 -16.93
C VAL A 13 33.81 -14.69 -16.81
N MET A 14 33.42 -15.57 -15.87
CA MET A 14 32.04 -15.66 -15.41
C MET A 14 31.74 -14.39 -14.61
N LEU A 15 30.98 -13.46 -15.22
CA LEU A 15 30.30 -12.42 -14.45
C LEU A 15 29.22 -13.11 -13.62
N THR A 16 29.52 -13.38 -12.37
CA THR A 16 28.46 -13.58 -11.35
C THR A 16 27.75 -12.26 -11.19
N ALA A 17 26.58 -12.12 -11.82
CA ALA A 17 25.65 -11.06 -11.50
C ALA A 17 25.21 -11.30 -10.05
N CYS A 18 25.82 -10.57 -9.10
CA CYS A 18 25.22 -10.36 -7.79
C CYS A 18 23.90 -9.63 -8.03
N GLY A 19 22.80 -10.38 -8.01
CA GLY A 19 21.48 -9.81 -7.90
C GLY A 19 21.40 -9.12 -6.55
N GLY A 20 21.79 -7.86 -6.49
CA GLY A 20 21.47 -6.99 -5.37
C GLY A 20 19.95 -6.84 -5.36
N SER A 21 19.28 -7.35 -4.31
CA SER A 21 17.89 -7.03 -4.05
C SER A 21 17.80 -5.51 -3.97
N VAL A 22 16.94 -4.92 -4.82
CA VAL A 22 16.62 -3.51 -4.74
C VAL A 22 16.01 -3.28 -3.35
N PRO A 23 16.55 -2.36 -2.51
CA PRO A 23 15.93 -2.04 -1.24
C PRO A 23 14.50 -1.56 -1.51
N GLY A 24 13.50 -2.21 -0.92
CA GLY A 24 12.10 -1.80 -1.05
C GLY A 24 11.14 -2.82 -1.67
N SER A 25 11.58 -4.00 -2.10
CA SER A 25 10.74 -5.00 -2.77
C SER A 25 10.22 -6.11 -1.84
N GLU A 26 9.89 -5.77 -0.60
CA GLU A 26 9.30 -6.78 0.29
C GLU A 26 7.82 -6.96 -0.04
N LYS A 27 7.46 -8.16 -0.50
CA LYS A 27 6.08 -8.55 -0.81
C LYS A 27 5.52 -9.39 0.34
N LEU A 28 4.24 -9.23 0.60
CA LEU A 28 3.53 -10.14 1.50
C LEU A 28 3.50 -11.55 0.88
N ASN A 29 3.97 -12.53 1.62
CA ASN A 29 3.88 -13.93 1.21
C ASN A 29 2.68 -14.58 1.90
N VAL A 30 1.50 -14.28 1.40
CA VAL A 30 0.22 -14.79 1.89
C VAL A 30 -0.28 -15.87 0.96
N LYS A 31 -0.59 -17.04 1.50
CA LYS A 31 -1.25 -18.13 0.76
C LYS A 31 -2.76 -17.97 0.95
N SER A 32 -3.38 -17.21 0.07
CA SER A 32 -4.82 -16.93 0.10
C SER A 32 -5.33 -16.69 -1.32
N GLU A 33 -6.58 -17.05 -1.56
CA GLU A 33 -7.32 -16.75 -2.79
C GLU A 33 -7.98 -15.35 -2.75
N GLU A 34 -7.81 -14.60 -1.65
CA GLU A 34 -8.32 -13.24 -1.55
C GLU A 34 -7.65 -12.35 -2.60
N ILE A 35 -8.46 -11.61 -3.36
CA ILE A 35 -8.03 -10.83 -4.53
C ILE A 35 -6.95 -9.80 -4.23
N GLN A 36 -6.89 -9.31 -2.98
CA GLN A 36 -5.88 -8.33 -2.53
C GLN A 36 -4.45 -8.88 -2.57
N PHE A 37 -4.25 -10.20 -2.55
CA PHE A 37 -2.91 -10.80 -2.61
C PHE A 37 -2.52 -11.25 -4.02
N ALA A 38 -3.39 -11.02 -5.01
CA ALA A 38 -3.07 -11.28 -6.41
C ALA A 38 -1.94 -10.36 -6.90
N GLN A 39 -1.11 -10.87 -7.81
CA GLN A 39 -0.19 -10.01 -8.56
C GLN A 39 -0.96 -9.35 -9.70
N PRO A 40 -0.65 -8.09 -10.05
CA PRO A 40 -1.30 -7.41 -11.16
C PRO A 40 -1.21 -8.22 -12.46
N GLN A 41 -2.32 -8.27 -13.20
CA GLN A 41 -2.47 -8.96 -14.49
C GLN A 41 -2.76 -7.95 -15.60
N PRO A 42 -2.55 -8.29 -16.89
CA PRO A 42 -2.97 -7.45 -18.00
C PRO A 42 -4.44 -7.02 -17.88
N GLY A 43 -4.68 -5.74 -17.95
CA GLY A 43 -5.99 -5.11 -17.76
C GLY A 43 -6.21 -4.50 -16.39
N ASP A 44 -5.42 -4.87 -15.38
CA ASP A 44 -5.54 -4.31 -14.04
C ASP A 44 -5.09 -2.84 -13.97
N THR A 45 -5.74 -2.06 -13.11
CA THR A 45 -5.36 -0.68 -12.83
C THR A 45 -4.40 -0.64 -11.65
N VAL A 46 -3.24 -0.01 -11.85
CA VAL A 46 -2.20 0.12 -10.82
C VAL A 46 -1.78 1.57 -10.63
N ALA A 47 -1.36 1.89 -9.42
CA ALA A 47 -0.76 3.17 -9.07
C ALA A 47 0.67 2.99 -8.58
N GLU A 48 1.56 3.89 -8.99
CA GLU A 48 2.92 4.00 -8.50
C GLU A 48 3.08 5.34 -7.78
N ILE A 49 3.28 5.27 -6.46
CA ILE A 49 3.41 6.42 -5.56
C ILE A 49 4.89 6.62 -5.30
N ASN A 50 5.46 7.64 -5.92
CA ASN A 50 6.86 8.02 -5.76
C ASN A 50 6.99 8.95 -4.57
N THR A 51 7.78 8.56 -3.58
CA THR A 51 8.08 9.37 -2.39
C THR A 51 9.57 9.61 -2.25
N ASP A 52 9.98 10.53 -1.39
CA ASP A 52 11.39 10.71 -1.05
C ASP A 52 11.96 9.58 -0.17
N ALA A 53 11.09 8.69 0.36
CA ALA A 53 11.49 7.47 1.07
C ALA A 53 11.58 6.24 0.15
N GLY A 54 11.03 6.30 -1.08
CA GLY A 54 11.00 5.20 -2.03
C GLY A 54 9.68 5.11 -2.79
N VAL A 55 9.46 4.01 -3.48
CA VAL A 55 8.29 3.79 -4.34
C VAL A 55 7.36 2.75 -3.71
N ILE A 56 6.06 3.07 -3.67
CA ILE A 56 4.99 2.16 -3.25
C ILE A 56 4.12 1.88 -4.47
N LYS A 57 3.90 0.59 -4.81
CA LYS A 57 3.06 0.19 -5.94
C LYS A 57 1.81 -0.52 -5.45
N VAL A 58 0.67 -0.10 -5.99
CA VAL A 58 -0.66 -0.46 -5.51
C VAL A 58 -1.51 -1.02 -6.64
N LEU A 59 -2.13 -2.17 -6.43
CA LEU A 59 -3.23 -2.68 -7.24
C LEU A 59 -4.52 -1.99 -6.78
N LEU A 60 -5.28 -1.39 -7.70
CA LEU A 60 -6.54 -0.72 -7.42
C LEU A 60 -7.73 -1.59 -7.82
N PHE A 61 -8.87 -1.44 -7.13
CA PHE A 61 -10.06 -2.26 -7.32
C PHE A 61 -11.28 -1.43 -7.81
N PRO A 62 -11.25 -0.93 -9.08
CA PRO A 62 -12.30 -0.04 -9.60
C PRO A 62 -13.69 -0.69 -9.69
N GLU A 63 -13.75 -2.02 -9.84
CA GLU A 63 -15.02 -2.75 -9.92
C GLU A 63 -15.72 -2.88 -8.54
N ILE A 64 -14.98 -2.71 -7.44
CA ILE A 64 -15.49 -2.90 -6.07
C ILE A 64 -15.67 -1.57 -5.36
N ALA A 65 -14.73 -0.64 -5.53
CA ALA A 65 -14.77 0.71 -4.94
C ALA A 65 -14.62 1.79 -6.03
N PRO A 66 -15.58 1.88 -6.98
CA PRO A 66 -15.45 2.73 -8.16
C PRO A 66 -15.30 4.22 -7.86
N LYS A 67 -15.97 4.76 -6.83
CA LYS A 67 -15.88 6.18 -6.48
C LYS A 67 -14.54 6.51 -5.85
N ALA A 68 -14.09 5.69 -4.89
CA ALA A 68 -12.81 5.88 -4.23
C ALA A 68 -11.66 5.79 -5.23
N VAL A 69 -11.67 4.78 -6.11
CA VAL A 69 -10.66 4.62 -7.16
C VAL A 69 -10.69 5.77 -8.16
N ASN A 70 -11.87 6.15 -8.67
CA ASN A 70 -11.98 7.27 -9.62
C ASN A 70 -11.52 8.59 -9.00
N ASN A 71 -11.93 8.88 -7.76
CA ASN A 71 -11.49 10.06 -7.02
C ASN A 71 -9.96 10.09 -6.88
N PHE A 72 -9.35 8.99 -6.44
CA PHE A 72 -7.90 8.88 -6.29
C PHE A 72 -7.16 9.07 -7.62
N ILE A 73 -7.62 8.41 -8.70
CA ILE A 73 -7.02 8.52 -10.04
C ILE A 73 -7.09 9.97 -10.55
N MET A 74 -8.25 10.60 -10.48
CA MET A 74 -8.43 11.96 -10.98
C MET A 74 -7.61 12.99 -10.18
N LEU A 75 -7.56 12.86 -8.87
CA LEU A 75 -6.69 13.69 -8.02
C LEU A 75 -5.21 13.48 -8.36
N ALA A 76 -4.78 12.24 -8.57
CA ALA A 76 -3.40 11.92 -8.96
C ALA A 76 -3.04 12.51 -10.34
N GLN A 77 -3.90 12.32 -11.35
CA GLN A 77 -3.70 12.84 -12.71
C GLN A 77 -3.67 14.36 -12.76
N ASN A 78 -4.42 15.04 -11.89
CA ASN A 78 -4.40 16.48 -11.75
C ASN A 78 -3.19 16.99 -10.93
N GLY A 79 -2.30 16.11 -10.48
CA GLY A 79 -1.13 16.46 -9.68
C GLY A 79 -1.46 16.92 -8.26
N TYR A 80 -2.68 16.69 -7.78
CA TYR A 80 -3.12 17.12 -6.45
C TYR A 80 -2.20 16.61 -5.33
N TYR A 81 -1.75 15.36 -5.44
CA TYR A 81 -0.90 14.73 -4.42
C TYR A 81 0.58 15.15 -4.48
N ASN A 82 1.01 15.85 -5.52
CA ASN A 82 2.41 16.25 -5.69
C ASN A 82 2.81 17.29 -4.62
N GLY A 83 3.83 16.96 -3.83
CA GLY A 83 4.29 17.79 -2.73
C GLY A 83 3.53 17.61 -1.41
N ILE A 84 2.48 16.79 -1.39
CA ILE A 84 1.75 16.46 -0.15
C ILE A 84 2.58 15.50 0.70
N THR A 85 2.52 15.70 2.02
CA THR A 85 3.27 14.89 2.99
C THR A 85 2.40 13.79 3.61
N PHE A 86 3.05 12.74 4.11
CA PHE A 86 2.44 11.88 5.10
C PHE A 86 2.38 12.65 6.41
N HIS A 87 1.20 13.14 6.76
CA HIS A 87 0.99 13.99 7.93
C HIS A 87 0.73 13.21 9.23
N ARG A 88 0.56 11.89 9.12
CA ARG A 88 0.42 10.98 10.27
C ARG A 88 1.11 9.66 9.98
N ALA A 89 1.92 9.19 10.93
CA ALA A 89 2.62 7.92 10.86
C ALA A 89 2.62 7.25 12.23
N ILE A 90 2.06 6.05 12.31
CA ILE A 90 1.99 5.26 13.54
C ILE A 90 2.62 3.90 13.25
N GLU A 91 3.72 3.61 13.92
CA GLU A 91 4.40 2.32 13.81
C GLU A 91 3.44 1.17 14.11
N ASP A 92 3.54 0.10 13.34
CA ASP A 92 2.71 -1.11 13.45
C ASP A 92 1.19 -0.84 13.33
N MET A 93 0.77 0.27 12.69
CA MET A 93 -0.63 0.60 12.48
C MET A 93 -0.91 1.15 11.09
N LEU A 94 -0.56 2.41 10.80
CA LEU A 94 -0.86 3.07 9.53
C LEU A 94 0.05 4.26 9.23
N ILE A 95 0.06 4.64 7.95
CA ILE A 95 0.55 5.94 7.47
C ILE A 95 -0.55 6.63 6.69
N GLN A 96 -0.76 7.94 6.91
CA GLN A 96 -1.87 8.70 6.33
C GLN A 96 -1.37 9.94 5.60
N SER A 97 -1.96 10.20 4.43
CA SER A 97 -1.64 11.32 3.54
C SER A 97 -2.88 11.84 2.83
N GLY A 98 -2.70 12.71 1.82
CA GLY A 98 -3.78 13.20 0.94
C GLY A 98 -4.45 14.49 1.42
N SER A 99 -3.95 15.12 2.48
CA SER A 99 -4.38 16.44 2.92
C SER A 99 -3.43 17.50 2.37
N PHE A 100 -3.95 18.47 1.62
CA PHE A 100 -3.12 19.53 1.01
C PHE A 100 -2.51 20.50 2.05
N ASP A 101 -3.15 20.65 3.19
CA ASP A 101 -2.70 21.52 4.29
C ASP A 101 -1.97 20.75 5.40
N GLY A 102 -1.82 19.44 5.25
CA GLY A 102 -1.14 18.59 6.21
C GLY A 102 -1.90 18.40 7.53
N THR A 103 -3.20 18.64 7.55
CA THR A 103 -4.07 18.43 8.70
C THR A 103 -5.06 17.28 8.47
N ALA A 104 -5.58 16.70 9.54
CA ALA A 104 -6.60 15.67 9.45
C ALA A 104 -7.96 16.17 8.92
N ALA A 105 -8.17 17.48 8.89
CA ALA A 105 -9.42 18.12 8.43
C ALA A 105 -9.37 18.57 6.97
N GLY A 106 -8.18 18.53 6.34
CA GLY A 106 -8.01 19.03 4.97
C GLY A 106 -8.34 18.00 3.90
N GLY A 107 -8.63 18.50 2.69
CA GLY A 107 -8.77 17.70 1.50
C GLY A 107 -10.21 17.43 1.06
N LYS A 108 -10.48 17.70 -0.21
CA LYS A 108 -11.78 17.48 -0.83
C LYS A 108 -11.66 16.45 -1.95
N SER A 109 -12.76 15.78 -2.24
CA SER A 109 -12.84 14.93 -3.41
C SER A 109 -12.78 15.75 -4.71
N ILE A 110 -12.67 15.06 -5.85
CA ILE A 110 -12.76 15.67 -7.18
C ILE A 110 -14.11 16.35 -7.43
N TRP A 111 -15.15 16.01 -6.66
CA TRP A 111 -16.49 16.60 -6.76
C TRP A 111 -16.67 17.79 -5.81
N GLU A 112 -15.63 18.22 -5.09
CA GLU A 112 -15.67 19.28 -4.07
C GLU A 112 -16.60 18.97 -2.87
N LEU A 113 -17.17 17.76 -2.82
CA LEU A 113 -18.09 17.25 -1.82
C LEU A 113 -17.55 15.95 -1.22
N GLU A 114 -18.00 15.62 -0.03
CA GLU A 114 -17.79 14.29 0.55
C GLU A 114 -18.58 13.24 -0.24
N PHE A 115 -18.10 11.99 -0.23
CA PHE A 115 -18.77 10.90 -0.91
C PHE A 115 -18.89 9.68 0.01
N GLU A 116 -19.87 8.83 -0.31
CA GLU A 116 -20.25 7.67 0.48
C GLU A 116 -19.15 6.62 0.56
N ASP A 117 -19.21 5.81 1.62
CA ASP A 117 -18.37 4.64 1.81
C ASP A 117 -18.77 3.51 0.84
N GLU A 118 -17.77 2.79 0.34
CA GLU A 118 -17.92 1.63 -0.54
C GLU A 118 -17.35 0.39 0.17
N PHE A 119 -18.18 -0.23 1.00
CA PHE A 119 -17.78 -1.43 1.74
C PHE A 119 -18.03 -2.70 0.92
N SER A 120 -17.15 -3.67 1.07
CA SER A 120 -17.26 -4.97 0.42
C SER A 120 -16.75 -6.07 1.34
N ASP A 121 -17.27 -7.27 1.16
CA ASP A 121 -16.77 -8.51 1.78
C ASP A 121 -15.59 -9.14 1.03
N GLN A 122 -15.12 -8.49 -0.04
CA GLN A 122 -13.96 -8.89 -0.83
C GLN A 122 -12.71 -8.05 -0.52
N LEU A 123 -12.86 -6.92 0.17
CA LEU A 123 -11.77 -6.02 0.50
C LEU A 123 -11.70 -5.75 2.00
N HIS A 124 -10.54 -5.99 2.56
CA HIS A 124 -10.28 -5.95 3.98
C HIS A 124 -9.05 -5.10 4.31
N HIS A 125 -8.96 -4.63 5.55
CA HIS A 125 -7.79 -3.87 6.02
C HIS A 125 -6.61 -4.79 6.37
N TYR A 126 -6.23 -5.66 5.41
CA TYR A 126 -4.99 -6.41 5.50
C TYR A 126 -3.79 -5.47 5.50
N ASN A 127 -2.67 -5.94 5.97
CA ASN A 127 -1.41 -5.21 5.88
C ASN A 127 -1.11 -4.83 4.41
N GLY A 128 -0.78 -3.57 4.16
CA GLY A 128 -0.62 -3.01 2.83
C GLY A 128 -1.92 -2.55 2.15
N ALA A 129 -3.10 -2.67 2.79
CA ALA A 129 -4.34 -2.13 2.24
C ALA A 129 -4.28 -0.60 2.11
N LEU A 130 -4.76 -0.08 0.98
CA LEU A 130 -4.99 1.35 0.72
C LEU A 130 -6.46 1.66 0.94
N SER A 131 -6.75 2.61 1.84
CA SER A 131 -8.10 2.92 2.27
C SER A 131 -8.34 4.43 2.32
N MET A 132 -9.59 4.85 2.09
CA MET A 132 -10.00 6.24 2.30
C MET A 132 -9.99 6.57 3.79
N ALA A 133 -9.44 7.74 4.14
CA ALA A 133 -9.62 8.31 5.47
C ALA A 133 -10.90 9.17 5.46
N ASN A 134 -11.68 9.06 6.53
CA ASN A 134 -12.91 9.84 6.73
C ASN A 134 -13.02 10.29 8.19
N HIS A 135 -13.94 11.20 8.50
CA HIS A 135 -14.24 11.67 9.86
C HIS A 135 -15.64 11.23 10.34
N GLY A 136 -16.14 10.17 9.76
CA GLY A 136 -17.43 9.55 10.02
C GLY A 136 -17.97 8.91 8.75
N ARG A 137 -19.11 8.24 8.86
CA ARG A 137 -19.74 7.55 7.75
C ARG A 137 -20.01 8.51 6.58
N ASP A 138 -19.69 8.07 5.35
CA ASP A 138 -19.98 8.78 4.11
C ASP A 138 -19.33 10.19 4.01
N THR A 139 -18.13 10.35 4.60
CA THR A 139 -17.37 11.62 4.58
C THR A 139 -16.00 11.48 3.91
N ASN A 140 -15.90 10.65 2.88
CA ASN A 140 -14.66 10.46 2.14
C ASN A 140 -14.30 11.71 1.32
N GLY A 141 -13.01 12.07 1.32
CA GLY A 141 -12.47 13.23 0.58
C GLY A 141 -11.27 12.85 -0.28
N SER A 142 -10.13 13.53 -0.09
CA SER A 142 -8.88 13.20 -0.76
C SER A 142 -7.92 12.39 0.10
N GLN A 143 -8.14 12.30 1.42
CA GLN A 143 -7.21 11.65 2.32
C GLN A 143 -7.31 10.14 2.23
N PHE A 144 -6.16 9.49 2.31
CA PHE A 144 -6.03 8.04 2.32
C PHE A 144 -4.99 7.58 3.33
N PHE A 145 -5.04 6.31 3.69
CA PHE A 145 -4.01 5.68 4.52
C PHE A 145 -3.63 4.29 4.02
N PHE A 146 -2.41 3.89 4.34
CA PHE A 146 -1.95 2.51 4.20
C PHE A 146 -1.91 1.84 5.55
N VAL A 147 -2.39 0.61 5.61
CA VAL A 147 -2.22 -0.26 6.77
C VAL A 147 -0.78 -0.76 6.80
N THR A 148 -0.08 -0.50 7.91
CA THR A 148 1.31 -0.94 8.15
C THR A 148 1.42 -1.74 9.44
N SER A 149 0.42 -2.59 9.70
CA SER A 149 0.38 -3.39 10.92
C SER A 149 1.46 -4.46 10.93
N LYS A 150 1.80 -4.93 12.12
CA LYS A 150 2.77 -6.01 12.28
C LYS A 150 2.23 -7.32 11.72
N ILE A 151 3.02 -8.02 10.91
CA ILE A 151 2.71 -9.37 10.44
C ILE A 151 2.60 -10.31 11.64
N GLY A 152 1.51 -11.10 11.71
CA GLY A 152 1.23 -11.98 12.87
C GLY A 152 0.90 -11.21 14.15
N GLY A 153 0.57 -9.92 14.07
CA GLY A 153 0.31 -9.06 15.22
C GLY A 153 -1.11 -9.14 15.79
N LEU A 154 -2.03 -9.92 15.19
CA LEU A 154 -3.36 -10.09 15.73
C LEU A 154 -3.35 -10.97 16.98
N SER A 155 -4.05 -10.52 18.03
CA SER A 155 -4.21 -11.30 19.25
C SER A 155 -5.19 -12.45 19.06
N ASP A 156 -5.01 -13.53 19.83
CA ASP A 156 -5.94 -14.66 19.87
C ASP A 156 -7.37 -14.20 20.19
N GLU A 157 -7.54 -13.18 21.04
CA GLU A 157 -8.83 -12.58 21.36
C GLU A 157 -9.48 -11.94 20.12
N THR A 158 -8.71 -11.24 19.29
CA THR A 158 -9.22 -10.65 18.04
C THR A 158 -9.67 -11.75 17.08
N LEU A 159 -8.85 -12.79 16.90
CA LEU A 159 -9.18 -13.93 16.05
C LEU A 159 -10.42 -14.68 16.54
N ALA A 160 -10.55 -14.87 17.84
CA ALA A 160 -11.74 -15.49 18.44
C ALA A 160 -13.00 -14.64 18.16
N ARG A 161 -12.94 -13.33 18.34
CA ARG A 161 -14.05 -12.41 18.02
C ARG A 161 -14.48 -12.46 16.54
N MET A 162 -13.52 -12.60 15.61
CA MET A 162 -13.83 -12.74 14.19
C MET A 162 -14.57 -14.07 13.94
N THR A 163 -14.11 -15.16 14.58
CA THR A 163 -14.77 -16.47 14.51
C THR A 163 -16.19 -16.42 15.09
N ASP A 164 -16.37 -15.84 16.26
CA ASP A 164 -17.67 -15.68 16.93
C ASP A 164 -18.65 -14.80 16.11
N ALA A 165 -18.12 -13.82 15.39
CA ALA A 165 -18.87 -12.99 14.46
C ALA A 165 -19.12 -13.64 13.08
N SER A 166 -18.76 -14.91 12.92
CA SER A 166 -18.95 -15.70 11.69
C SER A 166 -18.27 -15.11 10.45
N TRP A 167 -17.09 -14.55 10.61
CA TRP A 167 -16.28 -14.15 9.46
C TRP A 167 -15.89 -15.36 8.64
N ARG A 168 -15.70 -15.19 7.31
CA ARG A 168 -15.21 -16.26 6.43
C ARG A 168 -13.85 -16.76 6.93
N GLU A 169 -13.65 -18.08 6.93
CA GLU A 169 -12.42 -18.71 7.42
C GLU A 169 -11.20 -18.23 6.61
N GLU A 170 -11.37 -18.07 5.29
CA GLU A 170 -10.33 -17.57 4.39
C GLU A 170 -9.85 -16.16 4.78
N VAL A 171 -10.79 -15.29 5.19
CA VAL A 171 -10.47 -13.93 5.65
C VAL A 171 -9.71 -13.97 6.99
N ILE A 172 -10.15 -14.82 7.93
CA ILE A 172 -9.46 -15.00 9.22
C ILE A 172 -8.04 -15.52 8.98
N ASP A 173 -7.88 -16.50 8.11
CA ASP A 173 -6.56 -17.07 7.79
C ASP A 173 -5.66 -16.09 7.03
N ALA A 174 -6.22 -15.26 6.16
CA ALA A 174 -5.49 -14.18 5.51
C ALA A 174 -4.98 -13.15 6.53
N TYR A 175 -5.81 -12.74 7.48
CA TYR A 175 -5.41 -11.84 8.58
C TYR A 175 -4.31 -12.45 9.47
N LYS A 176 -4.37 -13.75 9.77
CA LYS A 176 -3.31 -14.44 10.53
C LYS A 176 -1.96 -14.38 9.81
N GLN A 177 -1.97 -14.54 8.49
CA GLN A 177 -0.75 -14.54 7.68
C GLN A 177 -0.24 -13.13 7.38
N ALA A 178 -1.11 -12.22 6.94
CA ALA A 178 -0.74 -10.88 6.51
C ALA A 178 -0.58 -9.91 7.67
N GLY A 179 -1.31 -10.11 8.76
CA GLY A 179 -1.62 -9.05 9.71
C GLY A 179 -2.69 -8.12 9.15
N GLY A 180 -2.94 -7.02 9.82
CA GLY A 180 -3.94 -6.04 9.42
C GLY A 180 -4.71 -5.46 10.59
N LEU A 181 -5.74 -4.69 10.28
CA LEU A 181 -6.58 -3.98 11.25
C LEU A 181 -8.06 -4.33 11.02
N PRO A 182 -8.53 -5.56 11.38
CA PRO A 182 -9.90 -5.99 11.12
C PRO A 182 -10.96 -5.09 11.78
N SER A 183 -10.60 -4.32 12.81
CA SER A 183 -11.49 -3.34 13.44
C SER A 183 -11.83 -2.15 12.55
N LEU A 184 -11.13 -1.96 11.43
CA LEU A 184 -11.39 -0.90 10.46
C LEU A 184 -12.34 -1.36 9.34
N ASP A 185 -12.55 -2.66 9.15
CA ASP A 185 -13.50 -3.19 8.18
C ASP A 185 -14.91 -2.67 8.49
N TRP A 186 -15.66 -2.35 7.43
CA TRP A 186 -16.99 -1.73 7.49
C TRP A 186 -17.03 -0.32 8.13
N ARG A 187 -15.85 0.33 8.26
CA ARG A 187 -15.71 1.71 8.75
C ARG A 187 -15.02 2.62 7.76
N TYR A 188 -14.12 2.06 6.95
CA TYR A 188 -13.36 2.77 5.93
C TYR A 188 -13.41 1.99 4.62
N THR A 189 -13.39 2.71 3.49
CA THR A 189 -13.40 2.12 2.16
C THR A 189 -12.02 1.66 1.78
N VAL A 190 -11.80 0.35 1.67
CA VAL A 190 -10.60 -0.20 1.04
C VAL A 190 -10.77 -0.13 -0.47
N PHE A 191 -9.77 0.39 -1.19
CA PHE A 191 -9.85 0.54 -2.64
C PHE A 191 -8.57 0.12 -3.39
N GLY A 192 -7.54 -0.32 -2.65
CA GLY A 192 -6.28 -0.81 -3.22
C GLY A 192 -5.49 -1.67 -2.26
N GLN A 193 -4.42 -2.29 -2.78
CA GLN A 193 -3.49 -3.12 -2.01
C GLN A 193 -2.07 -2.94 -2.52
N ILE A 194 -1.11 -2.75 -1.62
CA ILE A 194 0.31 -2.74 -1.98
C ILE A 194 0.70 -4.13 -2.48
N TYR A 195 1.23 -4.21 -3.71
CA TYR A 195 1.81 -5.42 -4.27
C TYR A 195 3.34 -5.37 -4.37
N ASP A 196 3.94 -4.18 -4.24
CA ASP A 196 5.39 -3.95 -4.20
C ASP A 196 5.71 -2.68 -3.40
N GLY A 197 6.84 -2.65 -2.67
CA GLY A 197 7.24 -1.49 -1.87
C GLY A 197 6.62 -1.42 -0.47
N LEU A 198 6.13 -2.52 0.09
CA LEU A 198 5.58 -2.56 1.46
C LEU A 198 6.63 -2.14 2.51
N SER A 199 7.91 -2.48 2.29
CA SER A 199 9.01 -2.03 3.17
C SER A 199 9.13 -0.51 3.22
N VAL A 200 8.88 0.20 2.11
CA VAL A 200 8.86 1.66 2.08
C VAL A 200 7.74 2.20 2.99
N ALA A 201 6.54 1.60 2.93
CA ALA A 201 5.45 1.98 3.82
C ALA A 201 5.79 1.74 5.30
N TYR A 202 6.47 0.64 5.63
CA TYR A 202 6.98 0.39 6.97
C TYR A 202 8.05 1.42 7.39
N ASP A 203 8.98 1.76 6.50
CA ASP A 203 10.02 2.75 6.81
C ASP A 203 9.38 4.11 7.12
N ILE A 204 8.33 4.49 6.36
CA ILE A 204 7.56 5.70 6.64
C ILE A 204 6.83 5.60 8.00
N SER A 205 6.26 4.45 8.35
CA SER A 205 5.54 4.28 9.62
C SER A 205 6.44 4.39 10.86
N ARG A 206 7.76 4.15 10.68
CA ARG A 206 8.77 4.14 11.76
C ARG A 206 9.57 5.43 11.87
N VAL A 207 9.24 6.45 11.09
CA VAL A 207 9.91 7.75 11.23
C VAL A 207 9.63 8.34 12.60
N LYS A 208 10.56 9.18 13.09
CA LYS A 208 10.33 9.87 14.34
C LYS A 208 9.19 10.88 14.20
N THR A 209 8.20 10.81 15.09
CA THR A 209 7.01 11.65 15.11
C THR A 209 6.98 12.58 16.33
N ASP A 210 6.08 13.54 16.30
CA ASP A 210 5.70 14.35 17.46
C ASP A 210 4.56 13.67 18.28
N GLU A 211 4.02 14.38 19.26
CA GLU A 211 2.94 13.89 20.13
C GLU A 211 1.58 13.68 19.41
N ASN A 212 1.45 14.17 18.19
CA ASN A 212 0.27 14.02 17.33
C ASN A 212 0.49 13.01 16.19
N ASP A 213 1.47 12.13 16.31
CA ASP A 213 1.88 11.16 15.29
C ASP A 213 2.38 11.82 13.98
N LYS A 214 2.68 13.12 13.95
CA LYS A 214 3.18 13.81 12.76
C LYS A 214 4.69 13.59 12.61
N PRO A 215 5.17 13.15 11.42
CA PRO A 215 6.61 13.03 11.17
C PRO A 215 7.36 14.34 11.46
N GLN A 216 8.46 14.26 12.25
CA GLN A 216 9.31 15.42 12.56
C GLN A 216 10.13 15.88 11.35
N LYS A 217 10.34 14.98 10.38
CA LYS A 217 10.88 15.26 9.06
C LYS A 217 9.84 14.86 8.05
N ASP A 218 9.45 15.79 7.19
CA ASP A 218 8.44 15.51 6.18
C ASP A 218 8.86 14.33 5.29
N VAL A 219 7.90 13.45 5.01
CA VAL A 219 7.97 12.44 3.96
C VAL A 219 7.00 12.86 2.88
N VAL A 220 7.52 13.12 1.68
CA VAL A 220 6.80 13.84 0.61
C VAL A 220 6.44 12.88 -0.52
N ILE A 221 5.19 12.94 -0.98
CA ILE A 221 4.76 12.34 -2.24
C ILE A 221 5.27 13.24 -3.37
N GLN A 222 6.20 12.73 -4.18
CA GLN A 222 6.75 13.46 -5.32
C GLN A 222 5.80 13.42 -6.53
N SER A 223 5.20 12.26 -6.78
CA SER A 223 4.21 12.06 -7.83
C SER A 223 3.44 10.76 -7.63
N ILE A 224 2.24 10.69 -8.21
CA ILE A 224 1.49 9.44 -8.34
C ILE A 224 1.19 9.23 -9.83
N SER A 225 1.63 8.11 -10.37
CA SER A 225 1.33 7.67 -11.74
C SER A 225 0.33 6.53 -11.70
N VAL A 226 -0.73 6.60 -12.53
CA VAL A 226 -1.73 5.54 -12.62
C VAL A 226 -1.78 5.04 -14.06
N TYR A 227 -1.75 3.73 -14.25
CA TYR A 227 -1.77 3.09 -15.56
C TYR A 227 -2.43 1.71 -15.52
N THR A 228 -2.81 1.23 -16.70
CA THR A 228 -3.29 -0.16 -16.88
C THR A 228 -2.11 -1.04 -17.21
N VAL A 229 -2.04 -2.21 -16.61
CA VAL A 229 -1.02 -3.23 -16.90
C VAL A 229 -1.23 -3.76 -18.32
N GLU A 230 -0.16 -3.82 -19.13
CA GLU A 230 -0.18 -4.34 -20.50
C GLU A 230 -0.10 -5.86 -20.57
#